data_dd36930e2e8b233929edc5845a5dfe79
#
_entry.id   dd36930e2e8b233929edc5845a5dfe79
#
_cell.length_a   1.000
_cell.length_b   1.000
_cell.length_c   1.000
_cell.angle_alpha   90.00
_cell.angle_beta   90.00
_cell.angle_gamma   90.00
#
_symmetry.space_group_name_H-M   'P 1'
#
loop_
_entity.id
_entity.type
_entity.pdbx_description
1 polymer ?
#
loop_
_entity_poly.entity_id
_entity_poly.type
_entity_poly.pdbx_seq_one_letter_code
_entity_poly.pdbx_strand_id
1 'polypeptide(L)'
;MPDDKSPQGKNTKIMKTYPLALLTLLSGLLMGGLSPAMAQTPADGKPCAMIVMHGKWGGPRFLDGFARAMAPSCEAKSIEMPWSGRRAYDAGYPAALQEISAQIKAFRAQGYRRVLLAGHSFGANAALAYMAEMGDADGIIAMAPGHSPRYMFDSGMVRSAVNEARAAVAGGRAEEKVKLNDMNQGQRRDFNLPAQILLSYFEPDGWGHMPATAARFKQAVPFLWVIGNTDPLFAAGENFAYAKVPPHPRSSYLVVTAGHRDTPEVATAQILQWMQQIIAP
;
A
#
# COMPACT_ATOMS: atom_id res chain seq x y z
N MET A 1 -60.87 -26.83 -7.32
CA MET A 1 -61.90 -27.75 -6.78
C MET A 1 -61.25 -29.06 -6.44
N PRO A 2 -61.65 -29.69 -5.34
CA PRO A 2 -61.99 -29.13 -4.04
C PRO A 2 -61.08 -29.65 -2.92
N ASP A 3 -61.02 -28.91 -1.83
CA ASP A 3 -61.52 -29.27 -0.48
C ASP A 3 -60.74 -30.39 0.25
N ASP A 4 -60.50 -30.38 1.49
CA ASP A 4 -61.21 -29.87 2.64
C ASP A 4 -60.46 -30.20 3.97
N LYS A 5 -60.63 -29.32 4.95
CA LYS A 5 -60.81 -29.56 6.39
C LYS A 5 -59.65 -29.91 7.34
N SER A 6 -59.52 -28.95 8.19
CA SER A 6 -59.15 -29.00 9.61
C SER A 6 -60.02 -29.99 10.40
N PRO A 7 -59.72 -30.49 11.63
CA PRO A 7 -60.23 -29.71 12.75
C PRO A 7 -59.36 -29.56 14.00
N GLN A 8 -59.78 -28.58 14.77
CA GLN A 8 -59.44 -28.20 16.15
C GLN A 8 -59.54 -29.31 17.21
N GLY A 9 -58.73 -29.25 18.23
CA GLY A 9 -58.89 -29.91 19.48
C GLY A 9 -58.50 -29.04 20.67
N LYS A 10 -59.46 -28.46 21.35
CA LYS A 10 -59.40 -27.83 22.68
C LYS A 10 -59.20 -28.87 23.77
N ASN A 11 -58.46 -28.57 24.84
CA ASN A 11 -58.81 -28.85 26.23
C ASN A 11 -57.74 -28.28 27.17
N THR A 12 -58.01 -27.29 27.94
CA THR A 12 -58.66 -27.22 29.27
C THR A 12 -57.66 -27.42 30.42
N LYS A 13 -57.61 -26.39 31.22
CA LYS A 13 -56.97 -26.12 32.50
C LYS A 13 -56.92 -27.28 33.48
N ILE A 14 -55.87 -27.38 34.28
CA ILE A 14 -56.00 -27.70 35.71
C ILE A 14 -54.98 -26.84 36.49
N MET A 15 -55.49 -25.93 37.31
CA MET A 15 -54.77 -25.25 38.38
C MET A 15 -54.63 -26.25 39.57
N LYS A 16 -53.39 -26.37 40.08
CA LYS A 16 -53.19 -26.95 41.45
C LYS A 16 -52.44 -25.92 42.28
N THR A 17 -53.13 -25.38 43.22
CA THR A 17 -52.67 -24.63 44.39
C THR A 17 -52.06 -25.58 45.41
N TYR A 18 -50.90 -25.30 45.97
CA TYR A 18 -50.33 -25.81 47.20
C TYR A 18 -49.69 -24.73 48.03
N PRO A 19 -49.60 -24.86 49.35
CA PRO A 19 -49.68 -23.76 50.28
C PRO A 19 -48.28 -23.23 50.69
N LEU A 20 -48.35 -22.04 51.20
CA LEU A 20 -47.32 -21.19 51.82
C LEU A 20 -46.66 -21.97 53.01
N ALA A 21 -45.36 -22.18 52.94
CA ALA A 21 -44.52 -22.51 54.10
C ALA A 21 -43.48 -21.34 54.25
N LEU A 22 -43.72 -20.62 55.35
CA LEU A 22 -42.90 -19.57 55.86
C LEU A 22 -41.65 -20.18 56.49
N LEU A 23 -40.47 -19.93 55.93
CA LEU A 23 -39.19 -20.23 56.57
C LEU A 23 -38.30 -18.99 56.56
N THR A 24 -38.21 -18.33 57.68
CA THR A 24 -37.26 -17.27 57.99
C THR A 24 -35.87 -17.86 58.08
N LEU A 25 -34.96 -17.39 57.24
CA LEU A 25 -33.56 -17.67 57.40
C LEU A 25 -32.69 -16.40 57.16
N LEU A 26 -31.94 -16.15 58.16
CA LEU A 26 -30.90 -15.17 58.41
C LEU A 26 -30.24 -14.51 57.19
N SER A 27 -30.22 -13.20 57.27
CA SER A 27 -29.48 -12.30 56.43
C SER A 27 -27.98 -12.42 56.65
N GLY A 28 -27.26 -13.08 55.74
CA GLY A 28 -25.80 -12.96 55.60
C GLY A 28 -25.51 -11.95 54.51
N LEU A 29 -25.19 -10.75 54.90
CA LEU A 29 -24.73 -9.69 53.97
C LEU A 29 -23.30 -10.03 53.50
N LEU A 30 -23.15 -10.81 52.44
CA LEU A 30 -21.89 -10.86 51.69
C LEU A 30 -21.84 -9.64 50.77
N MET A 31 -21.19 -8.58 51.25
CA MET A 31 -20.69 -7.51 50.37
C MET A 31 -19.62 -8.11 49.46
N GLY A 32 -20.05 -8.71 48.35
CA GLY A 32 -19.19 -8.98 47.22
C GLY A 32 -18.81 -7.66 46.58
N GLY A 33 -17.62 -7.16 46.90
CA GLY A 33 -17.07 -6.01 46.21
C GLY A 33 -17.00 -6.30 44.72
N LEU A 34 -17.85 -5.62 43.95
CA LEU A 34 -17.67 -5.44 42.53
C LEU A 34 -16.39 -4.62 42.36
N SER A 35 -15.25 -5.30 42.23
CA SER A 35 -14.05 -4.62 41.67
C SER A 35 -14.49 -4.07 40.30
N PRO A 36 -14.36 -2.75 40.06
CA PRO A 36 -14.53 -2.26 38.71
C PRO A 36 -13.51 -3.00 37.85
N ALA A 37 -14.01 -3.74 36.85
CA ALA A 37 -13.17 -4.24 35.79
C ALA A 37 -12.45 -3.01 35.23
N MET A 38 -11.17 -2.83 35.61
CA MET A 38 -10.30 -1.89 34.95
C MET A 38 -10.39 -2.25 33.49
N ALA A 39 -11.01 -1.38 32.69
CA ALA A 39 -10.92 -1.44 31.25
C ALA A 39 -9.41 -1.47 30.97
N GLN A 40 -8.90 -2.63 30.54
CA GLN A 40 -7.54 -2.73 30.05
C GLN A 40 -7.47 -1.73 28.92
N THR A 41 -6.73 -0.65 29.15
CA THR A 41 -6.27 0.23 28.07
C THR A 41 -5.74 -0.71 26.98
N PRO A 42 -6.19 -0.59 25.72
CA PRO A 42 -5.65 -1.44 24.67
C PRO A 42 -4.12 -1.32 24.76
N ALA A 43 -3.44 -2.45 24.88
CA ALA A 43 -1.99 -2.50 24.93
C ALA A 43 -1.48 -1.59 23.82
N ASP A 44 -0.59 -0.63 24.16
CA ASP A 44 -0.08 0.37 23.24
C ASP A 44 0.38 -0.36 21.98
N GLY A 45 -0.44 -0.28 20.91
CA GLY A 45 -0.16 -0.95 19.64
C GLY A 45 1.19 -0.48 19.12
N LYS A 46 1.93 -1.34 18.47
CA LYS A 46 3.23 -0.99 17.88
C LYS A 46 3.09 0.30 17.05
N PRO A 47 3.96 1.30 17.25
CA PRO A 47 3.68 2.64 16.73
C PRO A 47 3.64 2.69 15.20
N CYS A 48 4.59 2.02 14.52
CA CYS A 48 4.77 2.16 13.08
C CYS A 48 5.38 0.92 12.44
N ALA A 49 4.87 0.55 11.27
CA ALA A 49 5.54 -0.32 10.30
C ALA A 49 5.74 0.41 8.97
N MET A 50 6.72 -0.03 8.19
CA MET A 50 7.05 0.53 6.88
C MET A 50 7.34 -0.57 5.88
N ILE A 51 6.70 -0.50 4.73
CA ILE A 51 7.02 -1.34 3.57
C ILE A 51 7.99 -0.56 2.70
N VAL A 52 9.16 -1.17 2.43
CA VAL A 52 10.22 -0.54 1.65
C VAL A 52 10.34 -1.23 0.29
N MET A 53 10.19 -0.48 -0.80
CA MET A 53 10.13 -0.99 -2.17
C MET A 53 11.31 -0.47 -3.00
N HIS A 54 12.06 -1.38 -3.61
CA HIS A 54 13.21 -1.08 -4.46
C HIS A 54 12.84 -0.57 -5.85
N GLY A 55 13.81 -0.01 -6.57
CA GLY A 55 13.68 0.44 -7.95
C GLY A 55 13.69 -0.70 -8.99
N LYS A 56 13.54 -0.30 -10.27
CA LYS A 56 13.51 -1.20 -11.44
C LYS A 56 14.78 -2.06 -11.48
N TRP A 57 14.61 -3.37 -11.69
CA TRP A 57 15.63 -4.44 -11.74
C TRP A 57 16.51 -4.54 -10.50
N GLY A 58 16.16 -3.84 -9.44
CA GLY A 58 16.78 -3.96 -8.13
C GLY A 58 16.32 -5.19 -7.36
N GLY A 59 16.48 -5.12 -6.05
CA GLY A 59 15.99 -6.10 -5.10
C GLY A 59 15.98 -5.52 -3.69
N PRO A 60 15.42 -6.22 -2.70
CA PRO A 60 15.27 -5.70 -1.33
C PRO A 60 16.56 -5.18 -0.72
N ARG A 61 17.68 -5.88 -0.96
CA ARG A 61 19.00 -5.54 -0.37
C ARG A 61 19.48 -4.13 -0.71
N PHE A 62 19.04 -3.55 -1.82
CA PHE A 62 19.44 -2.20 -2.21
C PHE A 62 19.05 -1.15 -1.18
N LEU A 63 17.95 -1.37 -0.46
CA LEU A 63 17.44 -0.46 0.56
C LEU A 63 17.63 -0.96 2.00
N ASP A 64 18.45 -1.99 2.23
CA ASP A 64 18.67 -2.54 3.57
C ASP A 64 19.30 -1.52 4.53
N GLY A 65 20.21 -0.67 4.03
CA GLY A 65 20.80 0.43 4.79
C GLY A 65 19.74 1.42 5.28
N PHE A 66 18.89 1.85 4.35
CA PHE A 66 17.75 2.72 4.65
C PHE A 66 16.78 2.05 5.64
N ALA A 67 16.36 0.82 5.39
CA ALA A 67 15.43 0.09 6.26
C ALA A 67 15.99 -0.05 7.69
N ARG A 68 17.27 -0.39 7.85
CA ARG A 68 17.92 -0.45 9.17
C ARG A 68 17.95 0.90 9.87
N ALA A 69 18.17 1.98 9.14
CA ALA A 69 18.17 3.32 9.71
C ALA A 69 16.77 3.73 10.21
N MET A 70 15.70 3.26 9.57
CA MET A 70 14.32 3.52 10.01
C MET A 70 13.88 2.68 11.21
N ALA A 71 14.54 1.54 11.47
CA ALA A 71 14.13 0.55 12.47
C ALA A 71 13.90 1.10 13.91
N PRO A 72 14.66 2.10 14.42
CA PRO A 72 14.39 2.66 15.74
C PRO A 72 13.02 3.34 15.87
N SER A 73 12.45 3.83 14.76
CA SER A 73 11.20 4.59 14.73
C SER A 73 10.04 3.78 14.14
N CYS A 74 10.32 2.85 13.23
CA CYS A 74 9.32 2.16 12.43
C CYS A 74 9.86 0.79 12.02
N GLU A 75 9.15 -0.31 12.29
CA GLU A 75 9.57 -1.61 11.76
C GLU A 75 9.56 -1.58 10.24
N ALA A 76 10.74 -1.52 9.63
CA ALA A 76 10.89 -1.42 8.18
C ALA A 76 11.16 -2.78 7.55
N LYS A 77 10.33 -3.17 6.59
CA LYS A 77 10.45 -4.42 5.83
C LYS A 77 10.68 -4.13 4.36
N SER A 78 11.87 -4.47 3.86
CA SER A 78 12.15 -4.46 2.43
C SER A 78 11.49 -5.67 1.77
N ILE A 79 10.69 -5.44 0.73
CA ILE A 79 9.99 -6.48 -0.02
C ILE A 79 10.50 -6.58 -1.46
N GLU A 80 10.44 -7.78 -2.03
CA GLU A 80 10.79 -7.99 -3.42
C GLU A 80 9.57 -7.85 -4.33
N MET A 81 9.66 -6.89 -5.24
CA MET A 81 8.55 -6.54 -6.14
C MET A 81 8.70 -7.22 -7.50
N PRO A 82 7.60 -7.38 -8.29
CA PRO A 82 7.63 -8.04 -9.60
C PRO A 82 8.63 -7.45 -10.59
N TRP A 83 8.96 -6.16 -10.49
CA TRP A 83 9.97 -5.51 -11.33
C TRP A 83 11.41 -5.70 -10.86
N SER A 84 11.68 -6.62 -9.92
CA SER A 84 13.04 -6.96 -9.49
C SER A 84 13.82 -7.65 -10.60
N GLY A 85 15.16 -7.65 -10.46
CA GLY A 85 16.02 -8.39 -11.38
C GLY A 85 15.79 -9.90 -11.38
N ARG A 86 15.31 -10.47 -10.25
CA ARG A 86 14.99 -11.89 -10.08
C ARG A 86 13.62 -12.26 -10.63
N ARG A 87 12.60 -11.42 -10.34
CA ARG A 87 11.21 -11.69 -10.72
C ARG A 87 10.90 -11.29 -12.17
N ALA A 88 11.63 -10.35 -12.75
CA ALA A 88 11.60 -10.01 -14.18
C ALA A 88 10.18 -9.80 -14.75
N TYR A 89 9.34 -9.05 -14.01
CA TYR A 89 7.93 -8.78 -14.36
C TYR A 89 7.06 -10.05 -14.40
N ASP A 90 7.25 -10.97 -13.46
CA ASP A 90 6.48 -12.23 -13.34
C ASP A 90 4.99 -12.03 -13.01
N ALA A 91 4.61 -10.86 -12.56
CA ALA A 91 3.23 -10.47 -12.28
C ALA A 91 2.95 -9.03 -12.76
N GLY A 92 1.71 -8.73 -13.14
CA GLY A 92 1.31 -7.40 -13.61
C GLY A 92 1.25 -6.36 -12.48
N TYR A 93 1.19 -5.08 -12.86
CA TYR A 93 1.15 -3.97 -11.90
C TYR A 93 -0.02 -4.06 -10.90
N PRO A 94 -1.25 -4.39 -11.28
CA PRO A 94 -2.34 -4.59 -10.31
C PRO A 94 -2.03 -5.67 -9.26
N ALA A 95 -1.40 -6.78 -9.67
CA ALA A 95 -0.98 -7.83 -8.75
C ALA A 95 0.10 -7.34 -7.78
N ALA A 96 1.05 -6.51 -8.25
CA ALA A 96 2.02 -5.86 -7.39
C ALA A 96 1.36 -4.99 -6.31
N LEU A 97 0.30 -4.25 -6.65
CA LEU A 97 -0.47 -3.47 -5.68
C LEU A 97 -1.18 -4.36 -4.65
N GLN A 98 -1.66 -5.54 -5.07
CA GLN A 98 -2.24 -6.52 -4.13
C GLN A 98 -1.18 -7.11 -3.19
N GLU A 99 0.05 -7.34 -3.65
CA GLU A 99 1.16 -7.77 -2.79
C GLU A 99 1.46 -6.71 -1.71
N ILE A 100 1.45 -5.42 -2.07
CA ILE A 100 1.60 -4.31 -1.11
C ILE A 100 0.43 -4.32 -0.11
N SER A 101 -0.81 -4.43 -0.58
CA SER A 101 -2.01 -4.51 0.26
C SER A 101 -1.94 -5.67 1.26
N ALA A 102 -1.48 -6.84 0.82
CA ALA A 102 -1.30 -7.99 1.70
C ALA A 102 -0.30 -7.71 2.84
N GLN A 103 0.81 -7.00 2.55
CA GLN A 103 1.78 -6.61 3.59
C GLN A 103 1.20 -5.56 4.57
N ILE A 104 0.43 -4.59 4.07
CA ILE A 104 -0.27 -3.61 4.94
C ILE A 104 -1.21 -4.34 5.89
N LYS A 105 -2.06 -5.23 5.36
CA LYS A 105 -3.00 -6.04 6.17
C LYS A 105 -2.27 -6.88 7.21
N ALA A 106 -1.13 -7.49 6.82
CA ALA A 106 -0.32 -8.28 7.74
C ALA A 106 0.23 -7.42 8.90
N PHE A 107 0.72 -6.20 8.63
CA PHE A 107 1.16 -5.30 9.68
C PHE A 107 0.00 -4.81 10.57
N ARG A 108 -1.14 -4.48 9.98
CA ARG A 108 -2.35 -4.13 10.76
C ARG A 108 -2.76 -5.28 11.69
N ALA A 109 -2.77 -6.52 11.21
CA ALA A 109 -3.08 -7.70 12.01
C ALA A 109 -2.08 -7.94 13.16
N GLN A 110 -0.84 -7.46 13.02
CA GLN A 110 0.19 -7.49 14.07
C GLN A 110 0.05 -6.34 15.09
N GLY A 111 -0.95 -5.47 14.95
CA GLY A 111 -1.24 -4.37 15.86
C GLY A 111 -0.48 -3.07 15.56
N TYR A 112 0.13 -2.91 14.37
CA TYR A 112 0.73 -1.64 14.00
C TYR A 112 -0.34 -0.58 13.75
N ARG A 113 -0.25 0.55 14.44
CA ARG A 113 -1.20 1.66 14.33
C ARG A 113 -1.04 2.45 13.03
N ARG A 114 0.19 2.56 12.55
CA ARG A 114 0.53 3.24 11.30
C ARG A 114 1.32 2.32 10.39
N VAL A 115 0.97 2.30 9.12
CA VAL A 115 1.73 1.57 8.08
C VAL A 115 2.07 2.54 6.97
N LEU A 116 3.37 2.79 6.79
CA LEU A 116 3.91 3.70 5.79
C LEU A 116 4.39 2.91 4.56
N LEU A 117 4.37 3.57 3.41
CA LEU A 117 5.01 3.09 2.18
C LEU A 117 6.25 3.95 1.90
N ALA A 118 7.40 3.32 1.77
CA ALA A 118 8.62 3.95 1.29
C ALA A 118 9.07 3.28 0.00
N GLY A 119 9.40 4.05 -1.00
CA GLY A 119 9.85 3.50 -2.27
C GLY A 119 10.95 4.31 -2.91
N HIS A 120 11.87 3.64 -3.58
CA HIS A 120 12.89 4.25 -4.43
C HIS A 120 12.54 4.02 -5.89
N SER A 121 12.67 5.04 -6.73
CA SER A 121 12.51 4.93 -8.18
C SER A 121 11.14 4.30 -8.54
N PHE A 122 11.11 3.12 -9.14
CA PHE A 122 9.87 2.39 -9.43
C PHE A 122 9.05 2.06 -8.16
N GLY A 123 9.71 1.77 -7.04
CA GLY A 123 9.02 1.59 -5.75
C GLY A 123 8.27 2.84 -5.29
N ALA A 124 8.82 4.03 -5.55
CA ALA A 124 8.14 5.30 -5.30
C ALA A 124 6.93 5.49 -6.22
N ASN A 125 7.06 5.16 -7.50
CA ASN A 125 5.95 5.14 -8.45
C ASN A 125 4.82 4.22 -7.95
N ALA A 126 5.17 3.02 -7.49
CA ALA A 126 4.20 2.06 -6.97
C ALA A 126 3.49 2.54 -5.69
N ALA A 127 4.18 3.29 -4.82
CA ALA A 127 3.55 3.88 -3.65
C ALA A 127 2.47 4.91 -4.05
N LEU A 128 2.74 5.74 -5.09
CA LEU A 128 1.72 6.66 -5.62
C LEU A 128 0.54 5.91 -6.23
N ALA A 129 0.81 4.91 -7.06
CA ALA A 129 -0.25 4.09 -7.67
C ALA A 129 -1.09 3.37 -6.61
N TYR A 130 -0.45 2.88 -5.54
CA TYR A 130 -1.15 2.25 -4.43
C TYR A 130 -2.14 3.20 -3.75
N MET A 131 -1.74 4.44 -3.49
CA MET A 131 -2.64 5.43 -2.89
C MET A 131 -3.79 5.83 -3.80
N ALA A 132 -3.57 5.85 -5.10
CA ALA A 132 -4.64 6.10 -6.07
C ALA A 132 -5.68 4.97 -6.10
N GLU A 133 -5.26 3.71 -5.91
CA GLU A 133 -6.12 2.55 -6.11
C GLU A 133 -6.67 1.96 -4.80
N MET A 134 -5.84 1.85 -3.77
CA MET A 134 -6.20 1.27 -2.47
C MET A 134 -6.44 2.35 -1.41
N GLY A 135 -5.47 3.24 -1.21
CA GLY A 135 -5.61 4.43 -0.38
C GLY A 135 -5.56 4.20 1.12
N ASP A 136 -5.13 3.04 1.61
CA ASP A 136 -5.19 2.66 3.03
C ASP A 136 -3.83 2.70 3.78
N ALA A 137 -2.78 3.24 3.14
CA ALA A 137 -1.53 3.54 3.84
C ALA A 137 -1.63 4.90 4.59
N ASP A 138 -0.90 5.04 5.69
CA ASP A 138 -0.96 6.22 6.58
C ASP A 138 0.05 7.31 6.21
N GLY A 139 0.87 7.09 5.20
CA GLY A 139 1.83 8.05 4.68
C GLY A 139 2.77 7.44 3.65
N ILE A 140 3.42 8.30 2.87
CA ILE A 140 4.29 7.92 1.77
C ILE A 140 5.63 8.64 1.85
N ILE A 141 6.70 7.91 1.53
CA ILE A 141 8.05 8.42 1.29
C ILE A 141 8.46 7.99 -0.12
N ALA A 142 8.43 8.91 -1.07
CA ALA A 142 8.82 8.69 -2.45
C ALA A 142 10.24 9.23 -2.69
N MET A 143 11.22 8.35 -2.77
CA MET A 143 12.64 8.68 -2.92
C MET A 143 13.05 8.56 -4.39
N ALA A 144 13.51 9.65 -4.99
CA ALA A 144 13.90 9.72 -6.41
C ALA A 144 12.91 8.95 -7.30
N PRO A 145 11.63 9.33 -7.36
CA PRO A 145 10.63 8.60 -8.12
C PRO A 145 11.01 8.40 -9.57
N GLY A 146 10.71 7.24 -10.12
CA GLY A 146 11.10 6.86 -11.47
C GLY A 146 10.05 5.99 -12.16
N HIS A 147 10.39 5.50 -13.35
CA HIS A 147 9.49 4.80 -14.25
C HIS A 147 8.38 5.70 -14.78
N SER A 148 8.63 6.37 -15.90
CA SER A 148 7.69 7.28 -16.57
C SER A 148 7.24 6.69 -17.91
N PRO A 149 6.20 5.82 -17.95
CA PRO A 149 5.78 5.11 -19.17
C PRO A 149 5.36 6.09 -20.27
N ARG A 150 4.74 7.22 -19.95
CA ARG A 150 4.42 8.29 -20.92
C ARG A 150 5.69 8.77 -21.63
N TYR A 151 6.72 9.17 -20.88
CA TYR A 151 7.99 9.61 -21.45
C TYR A 151 8.66 8.50 -22.28
N MET A 152 8.67 7.26 -21.79
CA MET A 152 9.26 6.11 -22.50
C MET A 152 8.53 5.81 -23.81
N PHE A 153 7.22 6.00 -23.85
CA PHE A 153 6.43 5.83 -25.08
C PHE A 153 6.65 6.99 -26.07
N ASP A 154 6.55 8.23 -25.60
CA ASP A 154 6.66 9.43 -26.44
C ASP A 154 8.05 9.55 -27.06
N SER A 155 9.10 9.20 -26.32
CA SER A 155 10.48 9.13 -26.82
C SER A 155 10.75 7.94 -27.76
N GLY A 156 9.81 7.04 -27.95
CA GLY A 156 9.94 5.87 -28.82
C GLY A 156 10.58 4.64 -28.19
N MET A 157 11.08 4.73 -26.95
CA MET A 157 11.79 3.63 -26.29
C MET A 157 10.99 2.34 -26.20
N VAL A 158 9.69 2.43 -25.91
CA VAL A 158 8.80 1.27 -25.72
C VAL A 158 7.60 1.28 -26.67
N ARG A 159 7.50 2.27 -27.54
CA ARG A 159 6.31 2.49 -28.40
C ARG A 159 5.92 1.28 -29.23
N SER A 160 6.88 0.63 -29.88
CA SER A 160 6.62 -0.55 -30.70
C SER A 160 6.04 -1.69 -29.85
N ALA A 161 6.70 -2.01 -28.73
CA ALA A 161 6.24 -3.08 -27.85
C ALA A 161 4.86 -2.80 -27.23
N VAL A 162 4.59 -1.56 -26.82
CA VAL A 162 3.28 -1.15 -26.30
C VAL A 162 2.19 -1.29 -27.36
N ASN A 163 2.45 -0.84 -28.60
CA ASN A 163 1.47 -0.95 -29.68
C ASN A 163 1.20 -2.42 -30.07
N GLU A 164 2.24 -3.26 -30.12
CA GLU A 164 2.12 -4.70 -30.34
C GLU A 164 1.28 -5.36 -29.23
N ALA A 165 1.58 -5.05 -27.97
CA ALA A 165 0.84 -5.56 -26.83
C ALA A 165 -0.64 -5.12 -26.85
N ARG A 166 -0.92 -3.86 -27.22
CA ARG A 166 -2.29 -3.36 -27.39
C ARG A 166 -3.04 -4.15 -28.46
N ALA A 167 -2.40 -4.40 -29.61
CA ALA A 167 -3.00 -5.19 -30.69
C ALA A 167 -3.25 -6.65 -30.26
N ALA A 168 -2.33 -7.25 -29.52
CA ALA A 168 -2.50 -8.60 -29.00
C ALA A 168 -3.69 -8.69 -28.02
N VAL A 169 -3.76 -7.76 -27.05
CA VAL A 169 -4.87 -7.73 -26.05
C VAL A 169 -6.21 -7.45 -26.75
N ALA A 170 -6.27 -6.48 -27.65
CA ALA A 170 -7.49 -6.19 -28.41
C ALA A 170 -7.96 -7.37 -29.27
N GLY A 171 -7.02 -8.20 -29.73
CA GLY A 171 -7.29 -9.44 -30.48
C GLY A 171 -7.57 -10.66 -29.60
N GLY A 172 -7.76 -10.50 -28.28
CA GLY A 172 -8.03 -11.61 -27.34
C GLY A 172 -6.80 -12.48 -27.01
N ARG A 173 -5.59 -12.02 -27.33
CA ARG A 173 -4.33 -12.74 -27.10
C ARG A 173 -3.49 -12.11 -25.99
N ALA A 174 -4.11 -11.85 -24.84
CA ALA A 174 -3.50 -11.16 -23.70
C ALA A 174 -2.22 -11.86 -23.15
N GLU A 175 -2.12 -13.19 -23.33
CA GLU A 175 -0.98 -14.02 -22.90
C GLU A 175 0.12 -14.14 -23.98
N GLU A 176 -0.09 -13.59 -25.17
CA GLU A 176 0.93 -13.57 -26.21
C GLU A 176 2.18 -12.83 -25.74
N LYS A 177 3.34 -13.42 -26.00
CA LYS A 177 4.62 -12.85 -25.58
C LYS A 177 5.06 -11.75 -26.55
N VAL A 178 5.24 -10.58 -26.01
CA VAL A 178 5.75 -9.40 -26.72
C VAL A 178 7.16 -9.10 -26.25
N LYS A 179 8.08 -8.85 -27.20
CA LYS A 179 9.45 -8.49 -26.89
C LYS A 179 9.51 -7.03 -26.43
N LEU A 180 10.04 -6.81 -25.23
CA LEU A 180 10.30 -5.50 -24.67
C LEU A 180 11.80 -5.29 -24.52
N ASN A 181 12.35 -4.24 -25.12
CA ASN A 181 13.68 -3.73 -24.82
C ASN A 181 13.52 -2.61 -23.78
N ASP A 182 13.54 -2.98 -22.50
CA ASP A 182 13.38 -2.04 -21.40
C ASP A 182 14.68 -1.30 -21.09
N MET A 183 14.56 -0.09 -20.53
CA MET A 183 15.68 0.75 -20.15
C MET A 183 15.61 1.18 -18.69
N ASN A 184 16.75 1.18 -18.01
CA ASN A 184 16.91 1.70 -16.65
C ASN A 184 18.30 2.30 -16.47
N GLN A 185 18.40 3.60 -16.16
CA GLN A 185 19.67 4.29 -15.89
C GLN A 185 20.72 4.05 -16.99
N GLY A 186 20.32 4.18 -18.25
CA GLY A 186 21.19 3.95 -19.42
C GLY A 186 21.48 2.49 -19.77
N GLN A 187 21.10 1.55 -18.93
CA GLN A 187 21.20 0.11 -19.19
C GLN A 187 19.98 -0.40 -19.92
N ARG A 188 20.14 -1.39 -20.79
CA ARG A 188 19.07 -2.06 -21.53
C ARG A 188 18.99 -3.53 -21.15
N ARG A 189 17.77 -4.05 -21.08
CA ARG A 189 17.47 -5.47 -20.91
C ARG A 189 16.30 -5.88 -21.78
N ASP A 190 16.42 -7.05 -22.39
CA ASP A 190 15.33 -7.66 -23.16
C ASP A 190 14.48 -8.55 -22.26
N PHE A 191 13.17 -8.42 -22.44
CA PHE A 191 12.17 -9.27 -21.80
C PHE A 191 11.20 -9.79 -22.86
N ASN A 192 10.60 -10.95 -22.61
CA ASN A 192 9.46 -11.48 -23.36
C ASN A 192 8.30 -11.60 -22.39
N LEU A 193 7.41 -10.63 -22.39
CA LEU A 193 6.31 -10.50 -21.43
C LEU A 193 4.97 -10.83 -22.06
N PRO A 194 4.02 -11.45 -21.32
CA PRO A 194 2.63 -11.45 -21.75
C PRO A 194 2.17 -10.01 -22.06
N ALA A 195 1.43 -9.83 -23.14
CA ALA A 195 0.98 -8.52 -23.60
C ALA A 195 0.25 -7.74 -22.48
N GLN A 196 -0.61 -8.39 -21.72
CA GLN A 196 -1.31 -7.77 -20.59
C GLN A 196 -0.36 -7.31 -19.47
N ILE A 197 0.70 -8.08 -19.18
CA ILE A 197 1.70 -7.69 -18.17
C ILE A 197 2.50 -6.49 -18.69
N LEU A 198 2.95 -6.52 -19.94
CA LEU A 198 3.65 -5.39 -20.54
C LEU A 198 2.80 -4.12 -20.45
N LEU A 199 1.55 -4.15 -20.88
CA LEU A 199 0.66 -2.99 -20.81
C LEU A 199 0.43 -2.50 -19.39
N SER A 200 0.33 -3.39 -18.40
CA SER A 200 0.12 -2.99 -17.02
C SER A 200 1.23 -2.08 -16.48
N TYR A 201 2.45 -2.20 -17.01
CA TYR A 201 3.60 -1.38 -16.60
C TYR A 201 3.91 -0.22 -17.55
N PHE A 202 3.69 -0.40 -18.86
CA PHE A 202 4.22 0.50 -19.88
C PHE A 202 3.13 1.27 -20.66
N GLU A 203 1.84 1.05 -20.32
CA GLU A 203 0.77 1.88 -20.87
C GLU A 203 0.99 3.35 -20.46
N PRO A 204 1.10 4.30 -21.43
CA PRO A 204 1.44 5.70 -21.15
C PRO A 204 0.58 6.39 -20.10
N ASP A 205 -0.74 6.12 -20.11
CA ASP A 205 -1.70 6.69 -19.17
C ASP A 205 -2.18 5.67 -18.13
N GLY A 206 -1.39 4.58 -17.97
CA GLY A 206 -1.68 3.49 -17.04
C GLY A 206 -1.26 3.78 -15.60
N TRP A 207 -1.08 2.69 -14.86
CA TRP A 207 -0.74 2.67 -13.43
C TRP A 207 0.54 3.43 -13.10
N GLY A 208 1.54 3.40 -13.98
CA GLY A 208 2.82 4.05 -13.81
C GLY A 208 2.85 5.55 -14.12
N HIS A 209 1.74 6.15 -14.59
CA HIS A 209 1.70 7.58 -14.91
C HIS A 209 1.54 8.42 -13.65
N MET A 210 2.67 8.75 -13.03
CA MET A 210 2.73 9.44 -11.72
C MET A 210 1.86 10.71 -11.63
N PRO A 211 1.79 11.61 -12.63
CA PRO A 211 0.91 12.78 -12.56
C PRO A 211 -0.58 12.42 -12.40
N ALA A 212 -1.03 11.36 -13.06
CA ALA A 212 -2.42 10.93 -12.98
C ALA A 212 -2.70 10.14 -11.68
N THR A 213 -1.78 9.30 -11.24
CA THR A 213 -1.94 8.58 -9.97
C THR A 213 -1.91 9.51 -8.79
N ALA A 214 -1.02 10.50 -8.76
CA ALA A 214 -0.98 11.54 -7.73
C ALA A 214 -2.32 12.30 -7.61
N ALA A 215 -2.91 12.68 -8.73
CA ALA A 215 -4.20 13.39 -8.76
C ALA A 215 -5.40 12.54 -8.32
N ARG A 216 -5.25 11.21 -8.25
CA ARG A 216 -6.31 10.27 -7.86
C ARG A 216 -6.16 9.69 -6.45
N PHE A 217 -5.29 10.25 -5.61
CA PHE A 217 -5.21 9.80 -4.21
C PHE A 217 -6.59 9.83 -3.56
N LYS A 218 -6.98 8.75 -2.92
CA LYS A 218 -8.29 8.61 -2.28
C LYS A 218 -8.44 9.44 -1.01
N GLN A 219 -7.32 9.81 -0.39
CA GLN A 219 -7.29 10.62 0.83
C GLN A 219 -5.98 11.40 0.94
N ALA A 220 -6.04 12.50 1.68
CA ALA A 220 -4.85 13.24 2.08
C ALA A 220 -4.09 12.47 3.15
N VAL A 221 -2.82 12.20 2.91
CA VAL A 221 -1.90 11.59 3.88
C VAL A 221 -0.59 12.36 3.91
N PRO A 222 0.21 12.28 4.99
CA PRO A 222 1.57 12.79 4.99
C PRO A 222 2.34 12.21 3.79
N PHE A 223 2.88 13.08 2.97
CA PHE A 223 3.61 12.70 1.76
C PHE A 223 4.95 13.41 1.71
N LEU A 224 6.03 12.65 1.76
CA LEU A 224 7.38 13.14 1.56
C LEU A 224 7.86 12.74 0.16
N TRP A 225 8.10 13.74 -0.69
CA TRP A 225 8.80 13.58 -1.95
C TRP A 225 10.25 13.97 -1.74
N VAL A 226 11.17 13.08 -2.05
CA VAL A 226 12.61 13.32 -1.93
C VAL A 226 13.25 13.17 -3.30
N ILE A 227 13.96 14.18 -3.75
CA ILE A 227 14.62 14.18 -5.05
C ILE A 227 16.05 14.71 -4.95
N GLY A 228 16.97 14.07 -5.64
CA GLY A 228 18.33 14.58 -5.80
C GLY A 228 18.39 15.70 -6.84
N ASN A 229 19.19 16.73 -6.61
CA ASN A 229 19.34 17.87 -7.54
C ASN A 229 20.01 17.50 -8.86
N THR A 230 20.61 16.30 -8.95
CA THR A 230 21.18 15.76 -10.21
C THR A 230 20.39 14.57 -10.76
N ASP A 231 19.21 14.30 -10.18
CA ASP A 231 18.26 13.30 -10.70
C ASP A 231 17.66 13.79 -12.04
N PRO A 232 17.52 12.92 -13.07
CA PRO A 232 16.88 13.31 -14.33
C PRO A 232 15.47 13.88 -14.19
N LEU A 233 14.72 13.46 -13.16
CA LEU A 233 13.36 13.95 -12.91
C LEU A 233 13.34 15.30 -12.16
N PHE A 234 14.46 15.76 -11.61
CA PHE A 234 14.51 16.99 -10.82
C PHE A 234 13.98 18.21 -11.58
N ALA A 235 14.35 18.34 -12.87
CA ALA A 235 13.90 19.46 -13.70
C ALA A 235 12.37 19.53 -13.92
N ALA A 236 11.65 18.43 -13.69
CA ALA A 236 10.19 18.43 -13.82
C ALA A 236 9.49 19.15 -12.63
N GLY A 237 10.19 19.34 -11.52
CA GLY A 237 9.74 20.11 -10.36
C GLY A 237 8.53 19.53 -9.62
N GLU A 238 8.04 20.27 -8.64
CA GLU A 238 6.91 19.86 -7.78
C GLU A 238 5.61 19.66 -8.57
N ASN A 239 5.40 20.45 -9.62
CA ASN A 239 4.19 20.40 -10.44
C ASN A 239 4.05 19.12 -11.26
N PHE A 240 5.12 18.32 -11.38
CA PHE A 240 5.04 17.06 -12.08
C PHE A 240 4.02 16.09 -11.45
N ALA A 241 4.17 15.81 -10.17
CA ALA A 241 3.26 14.91 -9.45
C ALA A 241 3.03 15.33 -7.98
N TYR A 242 4.03 15.86 -7.27
CA TYR A 242 3.91 16.19 -5.85
C TYR A 242 2.75 17.16 -5.58
N ALA A 243 2.67 18.27 -6.31
CA ALA A 243 1.63 19.29 -6.13
C ALA A 243 0.22 18.83 -6.57
N LYS A 244 0.09 17.61 -7.12
CA LYS A 244 -1.20 17.05 -7.56
C LYS A 244 -1.89 16.19 -6.51
N VAL A 245 -1.19 15.79 -5.46
CA VAL A 245 -1.82 15.04 -4.36
C VAL A 245 -2.69 15.96 -3.50
N PRO A 246 -3.73 15.43 -2.85
CA PRO A 246 -4.49 16.21 -1.87
C PRO A 246 -3.56 16.78 -0.79
N PRO A 247 -3.65 18.07 -0.48
CA PRO A 247 -2.73 18.72 0.45
C PRO A 247 -2.86 18.15 1.86
N HIS A 248 -1.72 17.92 2.51
CA HIS A 248 -1.66 17.51 3.91
C HIS A 248 -0.60 18.36 4.64
N PRO A 249 -0.87 18.86 5.87
CA PRO A 249 0.00 19.84 6.57
C PRO A 249 1.39 19.29 6.89
N ARG A 250 1.57 17.97 6.88
CA ARG A 250 2.87 17.30 7.11
C ARG A 250 3.50 16.78 5.81
N SER A 251 2.97 17.13 4.64
CA SER A 251 3.63 16.84 3.36
C SER A 251 4.80 17.78 3.12
N SER A 252 5.84 17.27 2.47
CA SER A 252 7.06 18.05 2.17
C SER A 252 7.70 17.58 0.86
N TYR A 253 8.24 18.55 0.12
CA TYR A 253 9.09 18.32 -1.04
C TYR A 253 10.53 18.62 -0.63
N LEU A 254 11.38 17.60 -0.62
CA LEU A 254 12.76 17.67 -0.14
C LEU A 254 13.73 17.51 -1.30
N VAL A 255 14.61 18.49 -1.49
CA VAL A 255 15.72 18.40 -2.44
C VAL A 255 17.01 18.13 -1.68
N VAL A 256 17.77 17.14 -2.13
CA VAL A 256 19.08 16.79 -1.56
C VAL A 256 20.18 16.86 -2.64
N THR A 257 21.44 17.02 -2.21
CA THR A 257 22.58 16.98 -3.13
C THR A 257 22.95 15.53 -3.42
N ALA A 258 22.28 14.93 -4.41
CA ALA A 258 22.42 13.52 -4.76
C ALA A 258 22.02 13.26 -6.22
N GLY A 259 22.40 12.09 -6.71
CA GLY A 259 21.87 11.51 -7.94
C GLY A 259 20.69 10.58 -7.64
N HIS A 260 20.16 9.96 -8.70
CA HIS A 260 19.03 9.04 -8.60
C HIS A 260 19.24 7.90 -7.61
N ARG A 261 20.41 7.27 -7.63
CA ARG A 261 20.70 6.09 -6.81
C ARG A 261 21.01 6.42 -5.36
N ASP A 262 21.63 7.57 -5.13
CA ASP A 262 22.19 7.93 -3.82
C ASP A 262 21.17 8.66 -2.95
N THR A 263 20.08 9.13 -3.52
CA THR A 263 19.02 9.89 -2.82
C THR A 263 18.52 9.18 -1.56
N PRO A 264 18.24 7.85 -1.52
CA PRO A 264 17.78 7.20 -0.29
C PRO A 264 18.79 7.28 0.86
N GLU A 265 20.07 7.08 0.57
CA GLU A 265 21.14 7.12 1.57
C GLU A 265 21.37 8.54 2.08
N VAL A 266 21.54 9.49 1.15
CA VAL A 266 21.81 10.89 1.47
C VAL A 266 20.68 11.53 2.26
N ALA A 267 19.42 11.18 1.95
CA ALA A 267 18.26 11.77 2.60
C ALA A 267 17.85 11.09 3.91
N THR A 268 18.51 10.02 4.31
CA THR A 268 18.11 9.19 5.46
C THR A 268 17.85 9.99 6.73
N ALA A 269 18.73 10.94 7.08
CA ALA A 269 18.60 11.76 8.30
C ALA A 269 17.36 12.68 8.24
N GLN A 270 17.13 13.34 7.10
CA GLN A 270 15.98 14.22 6.90
C GLN A 270 14.66 13.43 6.87
N ILE A 271 14.67 12.22 6.29
CA ILE A 271 13.51 11.32 6.30
C ILE A 271 13.17 10.90 7.73
N LEU A 272 14.17 10.53 8.55
CA LEU A 272 13.97 10.21 9.97
C LEU A 272 13.36 11.39 10.73
N GLN A 273 13.86 12.59 10.52
CA GLN A 273 13.32 13.81 11.14
C GLN A 273 11.86 14.05 10.75
N TRP A 274 11.53 13.90 9.47
CA TRP A 274 10.16 14.02 8.99
C TRP A 274 9.25 12.94 9.58
N MET A 275 9.72 11.69 9.63
CA MET A 275 8.97 10.57 10.22
C MET A 275 8.61 10.82 11.70
N GLN A 276 9.52 11.38 12.48
CA GLN A 276 9.24 11.71 13.90
C GLN A 276 8.02 12.63 14.04
N GLN A 277 7.78 13.52 13.08
CA GLN A 277 6.63 14.43 13.09
C GLN A 277 5.31 13.72 12.80
N ILE A 278 5.34 12.61 12.02
CA ILE A 278 4.12 11.93 11.61
C ILE A 278 3.77 10.70 12.44
N ILE A 279 4.75 10.10 13.15
CA ILE A 279 4.52 8.94 14.02
C ILE A 279 4.26 9.33 15.48
N ALA A 280 4.54 10.57 15.86
CA ALA A 280 4.16 11.09 17.18
C ALA A 280 2.67 10.90 17.45
N PRO A 281 2.26 10.64 18.71
CA PRO A 281 0.87 10.41 19.09
C PRO A 281 -0.03 11.60 18.77
#